data_873462504acd061569299f9e093f1100
#
_entry.id   873462504acd061569299f9e093f1100
#
_cell.length_a   1.000
_cell.length_b   1.000
_cell.length_c   1.000
_cell.angle_alpha   90.00
_cell.angle_beta   90.00
_cell.angle_gamma   90.00
#
_symmetry.space_group_name_H-M   'P 1'
#
loop_
_entity.id
_entity.type
_entity.pdbx_description
1 polymer ?
#
loop_
_entity_poly.entity_id
_entity_poly.type
_entity_poly.pdbx_seq_one_letter_code
_entity_poly.pdbx_strand_id
1 'polypeptide(L)'
;MPAYREHFDAHGVHPSDFTELGDLAKFPYTDKEFLRKSYPFGAFAATGPELRRIHASSGTTGQPTVVGYTDDDLATWATLVARCFRAGGIRPGDRVHNAYGYGLFTGGLGAHYGAERIGAAVIPMSGGQTEKQVQLITDFQPRAILSTPTYLLTIADGFKKLGLDPRESSLEVAILGAEPWTEEMRREIEQTFDLDALDIYGLSEVMGCLLYTSDAADEGLGV
;
A
#
# COMPACT_ATOMS: atom_id res chain seq x y z
N MET A 1 19.35 -8.99 14.78
CA MET A 1 19.53 -7.80 13.91
C MET A 1 20.83 -7.09 14.30
N PRO A 2 21.93 -7.23 13.55
CA PRO A 2 23.21 -6.62 13.94
C PRO A 2 23.12 -5.09 14.07
N ALA A 3 22.58 -4.41 13.06
CA ALA A 3 22.51 -2.96 13.05
C ALA A 3 21.70 -2.37 14.23
N TYR A 4 20.59 -3.00 14.61
CA TYR A 4 19.81 -2.55 15.78
C TYR A 4 20.55 -2.79 17.09
N ARG A 5 21.30 -3.88 17.21
CA ARG A 5 22.12 -4.12 18.40
C ARG A 5 23.17 -3.04 18.56
N GLU A 6 23.94 -2.76 17.53
CA GLU A 6 24.94 -1.68 17.54
C GLU A 6 24.30 -0.32 17.86
N HIS A 7 23.11 -0.05 17.29
CA HIS A 7 22.40 1.19 17.54
C HIS A 7 21.95 1.33 19.00
N PHE A 8 21.42 0.27 19.58
CA PHE A 8 21.00 0.26 21.00
C PHE A 8 22.20 0.33 21.93
N ASP A 9 23.26 -0.44 21.67
CA ASP A 9 24.48 -0.43 22.47
C ASP A 9 25.14 0.97 22.48
N ALA A 10 25.14 1.67 21.34
CA ALA A 10 25.63 3.05 21.23
C ALA A 10 24.85 4.06 22.07
N HIS A 11 23.58 3.77 22.40
CA HIS A 11 22.71 4.60 23.23
C HIS A 11 22.57 4.05 24.68
N GLY A 12 23.29 2.98 25.00
CA GLY A 12 23.28 2.39 26.35
C GLY A 12 21.93 1.76 26.73
N VAL A 13 21.16 1.29 25.75
CA VAL A 13 19.83 0.65 25.97
C VAL A 13 19.85 -0.80 25.49
N HIS A 14 19.08 -1.64 26.18
CA HIS A 14 18.92 -3.04 25.85
C HIS A 14 17.42 -3.39 25.70
N PRO A 15 17.00 -4.33 24.85
CA PRO A 15 15.61 -4.73 24.72
C PRO A 15 14.89 -5.09 26.03
N SER A 16 15.63 -5.58 27.04
CA SER A 16 15.08 -5.85 28.38
C SER A 16 14.69 -4.61 29.17
N ASP A 17 15.11 -3.42 28.74
CA ASP A 17 14.76 -2.15 29.37
C ASP A 17 13.34 -1.69 28.98
N PHE A 18 12.71 -2.40 28.05
CA PHE A 18 11.31 -2.22 27.66
C PHE A 18 10.42 -3.13 28.51
N THR A 19 9.70 -2.56 29.44
CA THR A 19 8.75 -3.27 30.33
C THR A 19 7.32 -2.73 30.18
N GLU A 20 7.18 -1.46 29.79
CA GLU A 20 5.89 -0.80 29.54
C GLU A 20 6.01 0.25 28.42
N LEU A 21 4.88 0.74 27.90
CA LEU A 21 4.86 1.69 26.79
C LEU A 21 5.63 2.97 27.05
N GLY A 22 5.66 3.45 28.30
CA GLY A 22 6.43 4.62 28.71
C GLY A 22 7.95 4.46 28.50
N ASP A 23 8.44 3.24 28.48
CA ASP A 23 9.86 2.94 28.27
C ASP A 23 10.32 3.18 26.83
N LEU A 24 9.40 3.31 25.87
CA LEU A 24 9.75 3.63 24.48
C LEU A 24 10.60 4.90 24.36
N ALA A 25 10.38 5.87 25.24
CA ALA A 25 11.15 7.12 25.26
C ALA A 25 12.65 6.92 25.58
N LYS A 26 13.05 5.75 26.10
CA LYS A 26 14.46 5.40 26.37
C LYS A 26 15.19 4.96 25.11
N PHE A 27 14.46 4.50 24.09
CA PHE A 27 15.04 3.90 22.90
C PHE A 27 15.29 4.95 21.81
N PRO A 28 16.40 4.83 21.07
CA PRO A 28 16.70 5.74 19.99
C PRO A 28 15.73 5.53 18.81
N TYR A 29 15.40 6.62 18.15
CA TYR A 29 14.65 6.55 16.89
C TYR A 29 15.51 5.92 15.78
N THR A 30 14.84 5.24 14.87
CA THR A 30 15.41 4.81 13.59
C THR A 30 14.77 5.62 12.47
N ASP A 31 15.61 6.06 11.54
CA ASP A 31 15.22 6.83 10.37
C ASP A 31 15.60 6.11 9.07
N LYS A 32 15.30 6.73 7.95
CA LYS A 32 15.68 6.19 6.64
C LYS A 32 17.20 6.15 6.42
N GLU A 33 17.96 7.00 7.09
CA GLU A 33 19.43 7.00 7.00
C GLU A 33 20.00 5.76 7.68
N PHE A 34 19.49 5.40 8.87
CA PHE A 34 19.83 4.16 9.56
C PHE A 34 19.59 2.94 8.65
N LEU A 35 18.42 2.86 8.00
CA LEU A 35 18.08 1.76 7.11
C LEU A 35 18.99 1.71 5.87
N ARG A 36 19.33 2.86 5.29
CA ARG A 36 20.27 2.95 4.16
C ARG A 36 21.67 2.51 4.53
N LYS A 37 22.18 2.92 5.70
CA LYS A 37 23.49 2.47 6.21
C LYS A 37 23.53 0.96 6.46
N SER A 38 22.39 0.37 6.75
CA SER A 38 22.24 -1.07 6.95
C SER A 38 22.04 -1.88 5.65
N TYR A 39 22.09 -1.22 4.49
CA TYR A 39 21.89 -1.83 3.17
C TYR A 39 22.94 -2.93 2.90
N PRO A 40 22.57 -4.06 2.27
CA PRO A 40 21.20 -4.41 1.91
C PRO A 40 20.44 -5.17 3.03
N PHE A 41 21.09 -5.90 3.93
CA PHE A 41 20.45 -6.86 4.84
C PHE A 41 20.79 -6.66 6.33
N GLY A 42 21.57 -5.62 6.67
CA GLY A 42 22.04 -5.40 8.04
C GLY A 42 20.92 -5.18 9.07
N ALA A 43 19.75 -4.67 8.63
CA ALA A 43 18.58 -4.47 9.48
C ALA A 43 17.63 -5.67 9.53
N PHE A 44 17.94 -6.80 8.85
CA PHE A 44 17.04 -7.96 8.83
C PHE A 44 17.16 -8.77 10.13
N ALA A 45 16.02 -9.22 10.63
CA ALA A 45 15.94 -10.18 11.74
C ALA A 45 16.02 -11.62 11.23
N ALA A 46 15.38 -11.89 10.09
CA ALA A 46 15.33 -13.19 9.47
C ALA A 46 16.60 -13.49 8.67
N THR A 47 16.98 -14.74 8.61
CA THR A 47 18.11 -15.22 7.82
C THR A 47 17.69 -15.65 6.42
N GLY A 48 18.63 -15.87 5.50
CA GLY A 48 18.35 -16.25 4.12
C GLY A 48 17.32 -17.37 3.93
N PRO A 49 17.39 -18.51 4.66
CA PRO A 49 16.42 -19.61 4.56
C PRO A 49 14.99 -19.24 4.97
N GLU A 50 14.81 -18.23 5.82
CA GLU A 50 13.50 -17.79 6.31
C GLU A 50 12.86 -16.75 5.39
N LEU A 51 13.66 -16.07 4.58
CA LEU A 51 13.17 -15.04 3.66
C LEU A 51 12.41 -15.67 2.49
N ARG A 52 11.25 -15.10 2.20
CA ARG A 52 10.40 -15.47 1.06
C ARG A 52 10.28 -14.38 0.03
N ARG A 53 10.38 -13.12 0.47
CA ARG A 53 10.24 -11.99 -0.42
C ARG A 53 11.10 -10.82 0.04
N ILE A 54 11.63 -10.09 -0.91
CA ILE A 54 12.37 -8.84 -0.68
C ILE A 54 11.69 -7.75 -1.47
N HIS A 55 11.42 -6.63 -0.81
CA HIS A 55 10.95 -5.40 -1.42
C HIS A 55 11.94 -4.28 -1.16
N ALA A 56 11.83 -3.22 -1.96
CA ALA A 56 12.64 -2.03 -1.78
C ALA A 56 11.87 -0.79 -2.21
N SER A 57 12.18 0.33 -1.56
CA SER A 57 11.70 1.65 -2.01
C SER A 57 12.37 2.04 -3.33
N SER A 58 11.81 3.04 -4.04
CA SER A 58 12.33 3.51 -5.34
C SER A 58 13.76 4.07 -5.30
N GLY A 59 14.26 4.42 -4.11
CA GLY A 59 15.64 4.90 -3.95
C GLY A 59 15.94 6.24 -4.65
N THR A 60 14.94 7.07 -4.94
CA THR A 60 15.09 8.35 -5.68
C THR A 60 16.14 9.31 -5.09
N THR A 61 16.46 9.15 -3.80
CA THR A 61 17.42 10.00 -3.07
C THR A 61 18.71 9.27 -2.69
N GLY A 62 19.03 8.14 -3.32
CA GLY A 62 20.22 7.33 -3.03
C GLY A 62 19.92 5.83 -2.97
N GLN A 63 20.58 5.10 -2.05
CA GLN A 63 20.32 3.68 -1.87
C GLN A 63 18.88 3.43 -1.42
N PRO A 64 18.19 2.41 -1.97
CA PRO A 64 16.84 2.07 -1.56
C PRO A 64 16.80 1.54 -0.13
N THR A 65 15.69 1.74 0.56
CA THR A 65 15.37 1.00 1.78
C THR A 65 14.90 -0.38 1.40
N VAL A 66 15.56 -1.41 1.92
CA VAL A 66 15.25 -2.81 1.62
C VAL A 66 14.53 -3.44 2.81
N VAL A 67 13.48 -4.20 2.54
CA VAL A 67 12.72 -4.96 3.55
C VAL A 67 12.59 -6.41 3.11
N GLY A 68 12.73 -7.32 4.07
CA GLY A 68 12.58 -8.76 3.85
C GLY A 68 11.40 -9.30 4.64
N TYR A 69 10.65 -10.19 4.03
CA TYR A 69 9.46 -10.80 4.60
C TYR A 69 9.61 -12.33 4.69
N THR A 70 9.19 -12.88 5.82
CA THR A 70 8.99 -14.30 6.05
C THR A 70 7.59 -14.73 5.57
N ASP A 71 7.27 -16.01 5.63
CA ASP A 71 5.91 -16.52 5.35
C ASP A 71 4.88 -15.91 6.32
N ASP A 72 5.23 -15.80 7.60
CA ASP A 72 4.34 -15.22 8.62
C ASP A 72 4.10 -13.73 8.40
N ASP A 73 5.15 -12.99 8.00
CA ASP A 73 5.02 -11.58 7.64
C ASP A 73 4.08 -11.39 6.45
N LEU A 74 4.22 -12.22 5.42
CA LEU A 74 3.36 -12.16 4.23
C LEU A 74 1.91 -12.50 4.56
N ALA A 75 1.66 -13.50 5.41
CA ALA A 75 0.32 -13.87 5.86
C ALA A 75 -0.32 -12.75 6.72
N THR A 76 0.47 -12.14 7.59
CA THR A 76 0.04 -11.00 8.41
C THR A 76 -0.31 -9.82 7.51
N TRP A 77 0.55 -9.46 6.57
CA TRP A 77 0.32 -8.37 5.65
C TRP A 77 -0.93 -8.57 4.79
N ALA A 78 -1.09 -9.75 4.19
CA ALA A 78 -2.31 -10.08 3.44
C ALA A 78 -3.58 -9.92 4.31
N THR A 79 -3.50 -10.26 5.59
CA THR A 79 -4.61 -10.12 6.54
C THR A 79 -4.91 -8.65 6.84
N LEU A 80 -3.89 -7.81 7.03
CA LEU A 80 -4.06 -6.37 7.26
C LEU A 80 -4.71 -5.69 6.06
N VAL A 81 -4.22 -5.96 4.84
CA VAL A 81 -4.80 -5.41 3.61
C VAL A 81 -6.22 -5.91 3.40
N ALA A 82 -6.50 -7.19 3.64
CA ALA A 82 -7.85 -7.75 3.57
C ALA A 82 -8.83 -7.04 4.51
N ARG A 83 -8.38 -6.65 5.71
CA ARG A 83 -9.21 -5.86 6.65
C ARG A 83 -9.54 -4.49 6.10
N CYS A 84 -8.57 -3.79 5.52
CA CYS A 84 -8.80 -2.50 4.86
C CYS A 84 -9.79 -2.64 3.70
N PHE A 85 -9.63 -3.64 2.86
CA PHE A 85 -10.54 -3.88 1.74
C PHE A 85 -11.96 -4.21 2.21
N ARG A 86 -12.10 -4.97 3.29
CA ARG A 86 -13.41 -5.22 3.92
C ARG A 86 -14.05 -3.94 4.44
N ALA A 87 -13.28 -3.07 5.08
CA ALA A 87 -13.74 -1.76 5.55
C ALA A 87 -14.15 -0.88 4.36
N GLY A 88 -13.40 -0.91 3.25
CA GLY A 88 -13.73 -0.24 1.98
C GLY A 88 -14.84 -0.90 1.17
N GLY A 89 -15.59 -1.85 1.74
CA GLY A 89 -16.77 -2.42 1.10
C GLY A 89 -16.51 -3.59 0.15
N ILE A 90 -15.26 -4.04 -0.07
CA ILE A 90 -14.95 -5.20 -0.93
C ILE A 90 -15.38 -6.50 -0.23
N ARG A 91 -15.97 -7.41 -0.99
CA ARG A 91 -16.55 -8.68 -0.48
C ARG A 91 -16.02 -9.89 -1.24
N PRO A 92 -16.13 -11.10 -0.68
CA PRO A 92 -15.84 -12.34 -1.40
C PRO A 92 -16.64 -12.42 -2.70
N GLY A 93 -15.97 -12.80 -3.80
CA GLY A 93 -16.57 -12.87 -5.12
C GLY A 93 -16.50 -11.59 -5.95
N ASP A 94 -16.16 -10.44 -5.34
CA ASP A 94 -15.90 -9.22 -6.10
C ASP A 94 -14.69 -9.38 -7.01
N ARG A 95 -14.66 -8.65 -8.12
CA ARG A 95 -13.48 -8.49 -8.96
C ARG A 95 -12.79 -7.18 -8.64
N VAL A 96 -11.46 -7.25 -8.46
CA VAL A 96 -10.62 -6.13 -8.04
C VAL A 96 -9.57 -5.88 -9.13
N HIS A 97 -9.61 -4.72 -9.76
CA HIS A 97 -8.63 -4.29 -10.74
C HIS A 97 -7.41 -3.68 -10.05
N ASN A 98 -6.27 -4.35 -10.10
CA ASN A 98 -5.05 -3.86 -9.46
C ASN A 98 -4.14 -3.18 -10.49
N ALA A 99 -4.19 -1.85 -10.51
CA ALA A 99 -3.36 -0.98 -11.33
C ALA A 99 -2.08 -0.48 -10.62
N TYR A 100 -1.78 -0.95 -9.42
CA TYR A 100 -0.47 -0.73 -8.80
C TYR A 100 0.62 -1.54 -9.50
N GLY A 101 1.83 -0.97 -9.61
CA GLY A 101 2.97 -1.66 -10.17
C GLY A 101 3.37 -2.92 -9.38
N TYR A 102 3.62 -4.00 -10.10
CA TYR A 102 4.19 -5.24 -9.55
C TYR A 102 5.71 -5.20 -9.72
N GLY A 103 6.46 -5.26 -8.64
CA GLY A 103 7.92 -5.19 -8.65
C GLY A 103 8.46 -5.05 -7.24
N LEU A 104 9.53 -4.28 -7.07
CA LEU A 104 10.11 -4.02 -5.74
C LEU A 104 9.19 -3.19 -4.85
N PHE A 105 8.29 -2.40 -5.44
CA PHE A 105 7.27 -1.66 -4.71
C PHE A 105 6.29 -2.61 -3.99
N THR A 106 6.01 -2.31 -2.73
CA THR A 106 5.20 -3.20 -1.88
C THR A 106 3.71 -3.18 -2.23
N GLY A 107 3.16 -2.04 -2.66
CA GLY A 107 1.72 -1.83 -2.83
C GLY A 107 1.04 -2.83 -3.77
N GLY A 108 1.63 -3.13 -4.93
CA GLY A 108 1.03 -4.04 -5.92
C GLY A 108 0.79 -5.45 -5.39
N LEU A 109 1.82 -6.06 -4.79
CA LEU A 109 1.71 -7.41 -4.23
C LEU A 109 0.91 -7.43 -2.93
N GLY A 110 1.02 -6.41 -2.07
CA GLY A 110 0.21 -6.29 -0.86
C GLY A 110 -1.28 -6.26 -1.19
N ALA A 111 -1.68 -5.43 -2.14
CA ALA A 111 -3.04 -5.33 -2.64
C ALA A 111 -3.53 -6.66 -3.24
N HIS A 112 -2.70 -7.31 -4.06
CA HIS A 112 -3.01 -8.61 -4.67
C HIS A 112 -3.37 -9.66 -3.62
N TYR A 113 -2.45 -9.95 -2.70
CA TYR A 113 -2.68 -10.99 -1.69
C TYR A 113 -3.76 -10.62 -0.69
N GLY A 114 -3.96 -9.34 -0.42
CA GLY A 114 -5.08 -8.87 0.41
C GLY A 114 -6.44 -9.16 -0.23
N ALA A 115 -6.57 -8.93 -1.54
CA ALA A 115 -7.79 -9.23 -2.27
C ALA A 115 -8.05 -10.74 -2.38
N GLU A 116 -7.03 -11.55 -2.68
CA GLU A 116 -7.15 -13.02 -2.65
C GLU A 116 -7.55 -13.53 -1.26
N ARG A 117 -6.97 -12.97 -0.19
CA ARG A 117 -7.26 -13.33 1.20
C ARG A 117 -8.71 -13.09 1.58
N ILE A 118 -9.35 -12.08 1.00
CA ILE A 118 -10.78 -11.79 1.22
C ILE A 118 -11.70 -12.68 0.38
N GLY A 119 -11.16 -13.40 -0.61
CA GLY A 119 -11.92 -14.20 -1.57
C GLY A 119 -12.41 -13.41 -2.79
N ALA A 120 -11.76 -12.28 -3.10
CA ALA A 120 -12.00 -11.52 -4.32
C ALA A 120 -11.12 -12.03 -5.47
N ALA A 121 -11.58 -11.87 -6.70
CA ALA A 121 -10.80 -12.20 -7.89
C ALA A 121 -9.97 -10.99 -8.32
N VAL A 122 -8.65 -11.13 -8.40
CA VAL A 122 -7.74 -10.05 -8.79
C VAL A 122 -7.51 -10.04 -10.29
N ILE A 123 -7.59 -8.84 -10.89
CA ILE A 123 -7.13 -8.56 -12.24
C ILE A 123 -5.76 -7.87 -12.12
N PRO A 124 -4.63 -8.59 -12.26
CA PRO A 124 -3.29 -8.09 -11.92
C PRO A 124 -2.68 -7.35 -13.11
N MET A 125 -3.31 -6.25 -13.52
CA MET A 125 -2.90 -5.50 -14.72
C MET A 125 -1.57 -4.78 -14.55
N SER A 126 -1.21 -4.35 -13.32
CA SER A 126 -0.09 -3.45 -13.08
C SER A 126 -0.33 -2.02 -13.59
N GLY A 127 0.63 -1.12 -13.40
CA GLY A 127 0.53 0.26 -13.87
C GLY A 127 0.84 0.41 -15.37
N GLY A 128 0.44 1.52 -15.95
CA GLY A 128 0.67 1.86 -17.36
C GLY A 128 -0.36 1.24 -18.31
N GLN A 129 -0.12 1.37 -19.63
CA GLN A 129 -0.97 0.85 -20.69
C GLN A 129 -2.45 1.30 -20.57
N THR A 130 -2.69 2.60 -20.46
CA THR A 130 -4.00 3.19 -20.12
C THR A 130 -5.17 2.66 -20.94
N GLU A 131 -5.02 2.49 -22.25
CA GLU A 131 -6.08 1.94 -23.11
C GLU A 131 -6.40 0.48 -22.72
N LYS A 132 -5.39 -0.28 -22.34
CA LYS A 132 -5.58 -1.67 -21.87
C LYS A 132 -6.28 -1.70 -20.50
N GLN A 133 -6.01 -0.74 -19.61
CA GLN A 133 -6.76 -0.59 -18.36
C GLN A 133 -8.24 -0.41 -18.64
N VAL A 134 -8.58 0.56 -19.50
CA VAL A 134 -9.97 0.83 -19.90
C VAL A 134 -10.62 -0.42 -20.49
N GLN A 135 -9.94 -1.09 -21.42
CA GLN A 135 -10.44 -2.32 -22.02
C GLN A 135 -10.77 -3.37 -20.96
N LEU A 136 -9.84 -3.65 -20.04
CA LEU A 136 -10.04 -4.69 -19.01
C LEU A 136 -11.10 -4.31 -17.99
N ILE A 137 -11.24 -3.01 -17.66
CA ILE A 137 -12.33 -2.54 -16.80
C ILE A 137 -13.68 -2.78 -17.51
N THR A 138 -13.76 -2.48 -18.78
CA THR A 138 -14.98 -2.69 -19.58
C THR A 138 -15.31 -4.18 -19.74
N ASP A 139 -14.32 -5.01 -20.09
CA ASP A 139 -14.53 -6.43 -20.39
C ASP A 139 -14.77 -7.27 -19.12
N PHE A 140 -14.02 -7.01 -18.05
CA PHE A 140 -14.04 -7.83 -16.83
C PHE A 140 -14.94 -7.26 -15.74
N GLN A 141 -15.42 -6.04 -15.90
CA GLN A 141 -16.35 -5.39 -15.00
C GLN A 141 -15.96 -5.53 -13.51
N PRO A 142 -14.76 -5.06 -13.10
CA PRO A 142 -14.38 -5.05 -11.69
C PRO A 142 -15.25 -4.08 -10.90
N ARG A 143 -15.59 -4.46 -9.67
CA ARG A 143 -16.27 -3.59 -8.73
C ARG A 143 -15.35 -2.57 -8.08
N ALA A 144 -14.08 -2.93 -7.89
CA ALA A 144 -13.10 -2.08 -7.24
C ALA A 144 -11.83 -1.90 -8.07
N ILE A 145 -11.19 -0.73 -7.93
CA ILE A 145 -9.89 -0.43 -8.51
C ILE A 145 -8.89 0.01 -7.43
N LEU A 146 -7.63 -0.43 -7.58
CA LEU A 146 -6.49 -0.06 -6.75
C LEU A 146 -5.49 0.68 -7.63
N SER A 147 -5.20 1.94 -7.30
CA SER A 147 -4.36 2.82 -8.13
C SER A 147 -3.76 3.97 -7.31
N THR A 148 -2.85 4.73 -7.91
CA THR A 148 -2.58 6.07 -7.42
C THR A 148 -3.69 7.03 -7.89
N PRO A 149 -4.01 8.10 -7.14
CA PRO A 149 -5.04 9.07 -7.53
C PRO A 149 -4.82 9.67 -8.91
N THR A 150 -3.61 10.14 -9.19
CA THR A 150 -3.27 10.75 -10.49
C THR A 150 -3.39 9.76 -11.65
N TYR A 151 -3.07 8.48 -11.42
CA TYR A 151 -3.19 7.49 -12.46
C TYR A 151 -4.66 7.11 -12.75
N LEU A 152 -5.52 7.11 -11.72
CA LEU A 152 -6.96 6.90 -11.94
C LEU A 152 -7.58 8.01 -12.81
N LEU A 153 -7.21 9.28 -12.61
CA LEU A 153 -7.60 10.38 -13.49
C LEU A 153 -7.07 10.18 -14.92
N THR A 154 -5.84 9.66 -15.07
CA THR A 154 -5.29 9.29 -16.38
C THR A 154 -6.11 8.17 -17.05
N ILE A 155 -6.61 7.22 -16.30
CA ILE A 155 -7.53 6.17 -16.80
C ILE A 155 -8.85 6.79 -17.24
N ALA A 156 -9.39 7.77 -16.49
CA ALA A 156 -10.60 8.50 -16.89
C ALA A 156 -10.44 9.20 -18.25
N ASP A 157 -9.28 9.83 -18.46
CA ASP A 157 -8.97 10.41 -19.78
C ASP A 157 -8.85 9.35 -20.88
N GLY A 158 -8.41 8.15 -20.52
CA GLY A 158 -8.41 7.00 -21.40
C GLY A 158 -9.83 6.61 -21.85
N PHE A 159 -10.80 6.56 -20.92
CA PHE A 159 -12.22 6.36 -21.24
C PHE A 159 -12.73 7.41 -22.24
N LYS A 160 -12.51 8.69 -21.94
CA LYS A 160 -12.94 9.79 -22.80
C LYS A 160 -12.35 9.71 -24.22
N LYS A 161 -11.06 9.37 -24.35
CA LYS A 161 -10.38 9.19 -25.65
C LYS A 161 -11.00 8.08 -26.48
N LEU A 162 -11.51 7.05 -25.84
CA LEU A 162 -12.20 5.92 -26.50
C LEU A 162 -13.70 6.19 -26.70
N GLY A 163 -14.20 7.38 -26.36
CA GLY A 163 -15.61 7.74 -26.49
C GLY A 163 -16.52 7.09 -25.45
N LEU A 164 -15.95 6.64 -24.32
CA LEU A 164 -16.65 5.99 -23.22
C LEU A 164 -16.83 6.98 -22.04
N ASP A 165 -17.92 6.86 -21.29
CA ASP A 165 -18.14 7.59 -20.05
C ASP A 165 -17.60 6.75 -18.87
N PRO A 166 -16.63 7.26 -18.06
CA PRO A 166 -16.15 6.54 -16.87
C PRO A 166 -17.25 6.18 -15.88
N ARG A 167 -18.34 6.98 -15.78
CA ARG A 167 -19.47 6.75 -14.88
C ARG A 167 -20.31 5.52 -15.24
N GLU A 168 -20.23 5.08 -16.51
CA GLU A 168 -20.88 3.85 -16.97
C GLU A 168 -20.04 2.60 -16.71
N SER A 169 -18.85 2.76 -16.09
CA SER A 169 -18.03 1.61 -15.69
C SER A 169 -18.69 0.86 -14.53
N SER A 170 -18.20 -0.36 -14.28
CA SER A 170 -18.66 -1.19 -13.16
C SER A 170 -18.00 -0.83 -11.82
N LEU A 171 -17.14 0.20 -11.80
CA LEU A 171 -16.41 0.59 -10.61
C LEU A 171 -17.32 1.27 -9.60
N GLU A 172 -17.36 0.77 -8.38
CA GLU A 172 -18.10 1.35 -7.26
C GLU A 172 -17.15 1.85 -6.17
N VAL A 173 -15.91 1.34 -6.10
CA VAL A 173 -14.94 1.68 -5.07
C VAL A 173 -13.55 1.86 -5.67
N ALA A 174 -12.88 2.95 -5.33
CA ALA A 174 -11.46 3.14 -5.58
C ALA A 174 -10.70 3.18 -4.25
N ILE A 175 -9.67 2.35 -4.10
CA ILE A 175 -8.75 2.42 -2.95
C ILE A 175 -7.43 2.98 -3.47
N LEU A 176 -7.15 4.22 -3.09
CA LEU A 176 -6.11 5.06 -3.68
C LEU A 176 -5.04 5.39 -2.66
N GLY A 177 -3.80 5.54 -3.11
CA GLY A 177 -2.69 5.89 -2.23
C GLY A 177 -1.35 5.90 -2.94
N ALA A 178 -0.27 5.78 -2.18
CA ALA A 178 1.12 5.84 -2.62
C ALA A 178 1.60 7.24 -3.04
N GLU A 179 0.74 8.24 -3.07
CA GLU A 179 1.05 9.65 -3.28
C GLU A 179 0.12 10.54 -2.47
N PRO A 180 0.56 11.74 -2.06
CA PRO A 180 -0.33 12.72 -1.43
C PRO A 180 -1.41 13.19 -2.40
N TRP A 181 -2.62 13.34 -1.94
CA TRP A 181 -3.73 13.88 -2.71
C TRP A 181 -4.67 14.72 -1.85
N THR A 182 -5.47 15.56 -2.49
CA THR A 182 -6.33 16.52 -1.81
C THR A 182 -7.79 16.07 -1.82
N GLU A 183 -8.57 16.65 -0.94
CA GLU A 183 -10.02 16.44 -0.91
C GLU A 183 -10.71 16.91 -2.21
N GLU A 184 -10.16 17.94 -2.89
CA GLU A 184 -10.62 18.36 -4.21
C GLU A 184 -10.43 17.27 -5.26
N MET A 185 -9.24 16.63 -5.27
CA MET A 185 -8.96 15.51 -6.17
C MET A 185 -9.85 14.30 -5.86
N ARG A 186 -10.16 14.04 -4.58
CA ARG A 186 -11.12 13.00 -4.17
C ARG A 186 -12.48 13.23 -4.84
N ARG A 187 -13.03 14.45 -4.66
CA ARG A 187 -14.34 14.83 -5.26
C ARG A 187 -14.31 14.76 -6.79
N GLU A 188 -13.22 15.16 -7.42
CA GLU A 188 -13.06 15.04 -8.86
C GLU A 188 -13.13 13.57 -9.32
N ILE A 189 -12.43 12.67 -8.63
CA ILE A 189 -12.44 11.24 -8.92
C ILE A 189 -13.84 10.64 -8.73
N GLU A 190 -14.47 10.91 -7.58
CA GLU A 190 -15.81 10.44 -7.26
C GLU A 190 -16.85 10.90 -8.28
N GLN A 191 -16.81 12.17 -8.67
CA GLN A 191 -17.72 12.71 -9.69
C GLN A 191 -17.44 12.17 -11.10
N THR A 192 -16.16 11.85 -11.39
CA THR A 192 -15.76 11.38 -12.72
C THR A 192 -16.19 9.95 -12.96
N PHE A 193 -16.17 9.09 -11.93
CA PHE A 193 -16.47 7.67 -12.05
C PHE A 193 -17.80 7.26 -11.40
N ASP A 194 -18.42 8.11 -10.59
CA ASP A 194 -19.58 7.80 -9.74
C ASP A 194 -19.28 6.65 -8.77
N LEU A 195 -18.19 6.76 -8.01
CA LEU A 195 -17.71 5.76 -7.07
C LEU A 195 -17.28 6.39 -5.74
N ASP A 196 -17.07 5.55 -4.71
CA ASP A 196 -16.47 5.95 -3.43
C ASP A 196 -14.93 5.87 -3.52
N ALA A 197 -14.23 6.98 -3.23
CA ALA A 197 -12.78 7.04 -3.22
C ALA A 197 -12.22 7.05 -1.78
N LEU A 198 -11.44 6.03 -1.45
CA LEU A 198 -10.84 5.81 -0.14
C LEU A 198 -9.32 5.96 -0.21
N ASP A 199 -8.74 6.58 0.82
CA ASP A 199 -7.30 6.71 0.93
C ASP A 199 -6.70 5.52 1.69
N ILE A 200 -5.62 4.94 1.15
CA ILE A 200 -4.86 3.88 1.79
C ILE A 200 -3.42 4.31 1.99
N TYR A 201 -2.98 4.31 3.23
CA TYR A 201 -1.61 4.64 3.60
C TYR A 201 -0.84 3.41 4.07
N GLY A 202 0.39 3.30 3.63
CA GLY A 202 1.32 2.27 4.07
C GLY A 202 2.73 2.55 3.60
N LEU A 203 3.70 1.88 4.21
CA LEU A 203 5.09 1.90 3.78
C LEU A 203 5.73 0.53 3.98
N SER A 204 6.81 0.29 3.25
CA SER A 204 7.48 -1.02 3.22
C SER A 204 7.96 -1.46 4.59
N GLU A 205 8.43 -0.52 5.41
CA GLU A 205 9.10 -0.76 6.69
C GLU A 205 8.16 -1.25 7.79
N VAL A 206 6.86 -0.97 7.69
CA VAL A 206 5.88 -1.29 8.74
C VAL A 206 4.70 -2.12 8.23
N MET A 207 4.72 -2.58 6.98
CA MET A 207 3.60 -3.31 6.35
C MET A 207 2.26 -2.56 6.45
N GLY A 208 2.26 -1.30 6.88
CA GLY A 208 1.09 -0.56 7.28
C GLY A 208 0.02 -0.58 6.20
N CYS A 209 -1.21 -0.70 6.65
CA CYS A 209 -2.38 -0.57 5.83
C CYS A 209 -3.44 0.16 6.66
N LEU A 210 -3.43 1.49 6.56
CA LEU A 210 -4.41 2.37 7.18
C LEU A 210 -5.35 2.85 6.09
N LEU A 211 -6.65 2.66 6.29
CA LEU A 211 -7.69 3.14 5.39
C LEU A 211 -8.31 4.39 5.99
N TYR A 212 -8.40 5.44 5.19
CA TYR A 212 -9.05 6.70 5.55
C TYR A 212 -10.27 6.93 4.67
N THR A 213 -11.34 7.38 5.30
CA THR A 213 -12.50 7.98 4.64
C THR A 213 -12.48 9.49 4.87
N SER A 214 -13.28 10.26 4.13
CA SER A 214 -13.38 11.71 4.29
C SER A 214 -13.68 12.14 5.73
N ASP A 215 -14.48 11.36 6.45
CA ASP A 215 -14.89 11.66 7.83
C ASP A 215 -13.73 11.51 8.84
N ALA A 216 -12.75 10.67 8.58
CA ALA A 216 -11.60 10.47 9.47
C ALA A 216 -10.65 11.69 9.48
N ALA A 217 -10.62 12.49 8.41
CA ALA A 217 -9.83 13.72 8.35
C ALA A 217 -10.53 14.90 9.04
N ASP A 218 -11.85 14.88 9.11
CA ASP A 218 -12.66 15.95 9.73
C ASP A 218 -12.78 15.82 11.26
N GLU A 219 -12.49 14.65 11.83
CA GLU A 219 -12.61 14.40 13.28
C GLU A 219 -11.49 15.02 14.13
N GLY A 220 -10.66 15.90 13.57
CA GLY A 220 -9.79 16.78 14.35
C GLY A 220 -8.83 16.07 15.31
N LEU A 221 -8.42 14.86 15.04
CA LEU A 221 -7.31 14.21 15.73
C LEU A 221 -6.02 14.83 15.20
N GLY A 222 -5.79 16.09 15.62
CA GLY A 222 -4.52 16.75 15.48
C GLY A 222 -3.46 15.93 16.24
N VAL A 223 -2.54 15.34 15.51
CA VAL A 223 -1.27 14.86 16.01
C VAL A 223 -0.22 15.88 15.64
#